data_859a4129ad458e57e26c468be8113522
#
_entry.id   859a4129ad458e57e26c468be8113522
#
_cell.length_a   1.000
_cell.length_b   1.000
_cell.length_c   1.000
_cell.angle_alpha   90.00
_cell.angle_beta   90.00
_cell.angle_gamma   90.00
#
_symmetry.space_group_name_H-M   'P 1'
#
loop_
_entity.id
_entity.type
_entity.pdbx_description
1 polymer ?
#
loop_
_entity_poly.entity_id
_entity_poly.type
_entity_poly.pdbx_seq_one_letter_code
_entity_poly.pdbx_strand_id
1 'polypeptide(L)'
;MTYLFAFDLGAAFTAGMSTVIFTLLFIDFFDTAGTLTSVANVAGKVGKDGKVQDINKAMLSDSVGTVAGSLMGTTTVTSYVESGAGVKAGGRTGMTSLVIGVLFLACLFFSPLATSLPKEIDGAALLYVAVLFVRNITCLLYTSPSPRD
;
A
#
# COMPACT_ATOMS: atom_id res chain seq x y z
N MET A 1 13.96 -14.46 16.54
CA MET A 1 13.99 -15.12 15.22
C MET A 1 13.15 -16.41 15.15
N THR A 2 12.14 -16.55 16.00
CA THR A 2 11.36 -17.81 16.18
C THR A 2 10.10 -17.87 15.30
N TYR A 3 9.84 -16.87 14.49
CA TYR A 3 8.59 -16.78 13.70
C TYR A 3 8.77 -17.08 12.20
N LEU A 4 10.00 -17.34 11.74
CA LEU A 4 10.25 -17.78 10.38
C LEU A 4 9.67 -19.20 10.20
N PHE A 5 8.75 -19.35 9.27
CA PHE A 5 8.06 -20.62 8.97
C PHE A 5 7.19 -21.21 10.10
N ALA A 6 6.79 -20.44 11.10
CA ALA A 6 5.87 -20.88 12.13
C ALA A 6 4.41 -20.84 11.64
N PHE A 7 4.07 -21.68 10.66
CA PHE A 7 2.70 -21.80 10.16
C PHE A 7 1.93 -22.88 10.93
N ASP A 8 0.92 -22.49 11.69
CA ASP A 8 -0.06 -23.39 12.23
C ASP A 8 -1.34 -23.37 11.39
N LEU A 9 -1.34 -24.17 10.33
CA LEU A 9 -2.49 -24.31 9.44
C LEU A 9 -3.71 -24.91 10.15
N GLY A 10 -3.49 -25.70 11.20
CA GLY A 10 -4.58 -26.29 11.99
C GLY A 10 -5.38 -25.22 12.73
N ALA A 11 -4.69 -24.26 13.36
CA ALA A 11 -5.32 -23.13 14.03
C ALA A 11 -6.08 -22.20 13.05
N ALA A 12 -5.57 -22.04 11.82
CA ALA A 12 -6.19 -21.19 10.81
C ALA A 12 -7.57 -21.68 10.35
N PHE A 13 -7.82 -22.99 10.42
CA PHE A 13 -9.10 -23.59 10.02
C PHE A 13 -10.15 -23.64 11.15
N THR A 14 -9.87 -23.12 12.33
CA THR A 14 -10.91 -22.94 13.35
C THR A 14 -11.91 -21.87 12.92
N ALA A 15 -13.21 -22.09 13.20
CA ALA A 15 -14.30 -21.23 12.74
C ALA A 15 -14.10 -19.74 13.08
N GLY A 16 -13.53 -19.44 14.26
CA GLY A 16 -13.24 -18.07 14.67
C GLY A 16 -12.11 -17.42 13.86
N MET A 17 -11.01 -18.16 13.62
CA MET A 17 -9.87 -17.67 12.83
C MET A 17 -10.19 -17.53 11.35
N SER A 18 -11.02 -18.42 10.80
CA SER A 18 -11.49 -18.33 9.42
C SER A 18 -12.20 -17.01 9.15
N THR A 19 -13.07 -16.55 10.04
CA THR A 19 -13.74 -15.26 9.91
C THR A 19 -12.75 -14.09 9.93
N VAL A 20 -11.75 -14.13 10.81
CA VAL A 20 -10.70 -13.10 10.91
C VAL A 20 -9.88 -13.06 9.62
N ILE A 21 -9.44 -14.22 9.13
CA ILE A 21 -8.65 -14.32 7.89
C ILE A 21 -9.45 -13.75 6.71
N PHE A 22 -10.72 -14.11 6.59
CA PHE A 22 -11.56 -13.61 5.52
C PHE A 22 -11.76 -12.09 5.58
N THR A 23 -11.97 -11.56 6.78
CA THR A 23 -12.10 -10.12 7.00
C THR A 23 -10.82 -9.37 6.63
N LEU A 24 -9.66 -9.87 7.08
CA LEU A 24 -8.37 -9.27 6.77
C LEU A 24 -8.06 -9.32 5.26
N LEU A 25 -8.39 -10.43 4.60
CA LEU A 25 -8.23 -10.58 3.15
C LEU A 25 -9.07 -9.56 2.38
N PHE A 26 -10.32 -9.34 2.80
CA PHE A 26 -11.17 -8.31 2.17
C PHE A 26 -10.61 -6.91 2.38
N ILE A 27 -10.19 -6.59 3.59
CA ILE A 27 -9.60 -5.27 3.89
C ILE A 27 -8.37 -5.04 3.03
N ASP A 28 -7.45 -6.00 2.99
CA ASP A 28 -6.21 -5.93 2.22
C ASP A 28 -6.47 -5.78 0.71
N PHE A 29 -7.43 -6.56 0.19
CA PHE A 29 -7.83 -6.49 -1.21
C PHE A 29 -8.38 -5.11 -1.60
N PHE A 30 -9.29 -4.55 -0.80
CA PHE A 30 -9.89 -3.24 -1.10
C PHE A 30 -8.88 -2.11 -0.92
N ASP A 31 -8.00 -2.20 0.07
CA ASP A 31 -6.94 -1.23 0.29
C ASP A 31 -5.97 -1.21 -0.90
N THR A 32 -5.48 -2.37 -1.32
CA THR A 32 -4.60 -2.49 -2.49
C THR A 32 -5.28 -2.01 -3.77
N ALA A 33 -6.53 -2.40 -4.02
CA ALA A 33 -7.27 -1.98 -5.21
C ALA A 33 -7.46 -0.45 -5.24
N GLY A 34 -7.82 0.15 -4.12
CA GLY A 34 -7.98 1.60 -3.97
C GLY A 34 -6.67 2.35 -4.19
N THR A 35 -5.60 1.88 -3.56
CA THR A 35 -4.27 2.48 -3.67
C THR A 35 -3.71 2.39 -5.08
N LEU A 36 -3.77 1.21 -5.71
CA LEU A 36 -3.31 1.01 -7.08
C LEU A 36 -4.06 1.90 -8.07
N THR A 37 -5.38 2.02 -7.91
CA THR A 37 -6.21 2.89 -8.75
C THR A 37 -5.81 4.36 -8.56
N SER A 38 -5.61 4.80 -7.32
CA SER A 38 -5.20 6.17 -7.00
C SER A 38 -3.84 6.51 -7.58
N VAL A 39 -2.84 5.64 -7.38
CA VAL A 39 -1.48 5.83 -7.90
C VAL A 39 -1.45 5.77 -9.42
N ALA A 40 -2.21 4.86 -10.05
CA ALA A 40 -2.32 4.77 -11.50
C ALA A 40 -2.94 6.03 -12.11
N ASN A 41 -3.92 6.63 -11.43
CA ASN A 41 -4.51 7.90 -11.85
C ASN A 41 -3.47 9.04 -11.82
N VAL A 42 -2.71 9.13 -10.74
CA VAL A 42 -1.59 10.09 -10.61
C VAL A 42 -0.51 9.85 -11.67
N ALA A 43 -0.25 8.59 -12.04
CA ALA A 43 0.71 8.21 -13.08
C ALA A 43 0.21 8.46 -14.50
N GLY A 44 -1.08 8.81 -14.68
CA GLY A 44 -1.70 8.96 -16.00
C GLY A 44 -1.84 7.62 -16.76
N LYS A 45 -1.89 6.50 -16.04
CA LYS A 45 -2.06 5.14 -16.59
C LYS A 45 -3.51 4.66 -16.59
N VAL A 46 -4.45 5.55 -16.42
CA VAL A 46 -5.88 5.25 -16.54
C VAL A 46 -6.30 5.55 -17.98
N GLY A 47 -6.81 4.52 -18.67
CA GLY A 47 -7.33 4.67 -20.03
C GLY A 47 -8.59 5.53 -20.08
N LYS A 48 -9.00 5.95 -21.28
CA LYS A 48 -10.24 6.70 -21.51
C LYS A 48 -11.49 5.91 -21.07
N ASP A 49 -11.36 4.59 -20.99
CA ASP A 49 -12.40 3.66 -20.53
C ASP A 49 -12.43 3.49 -18.99
N GLY A 50 -11.69 4.30 -18.25
CA GLY A 50 -11.60 4.20 -16.79
C GLY A 50 -10.83 2.97 -16.28
N LYS A 51 -10.26 2.15 -17.18
CA LYS A 51 -9.49 0.96 -16.82
C LYS A 51 -8.03 1.31 -16.56
N VAL A 52 -7.51 0.81 -15.45
CA VAL A 52 -6.08 0.93 -15.13
C VAL A 52 -5.28 -0.03 -16.01
N GLN A 53 -4.28 0.49 -16.71
CA GLN A 53 -3.38 -0.33 -17.51
C GLN A 53 -2.55 -1.25 -16.60
N ASP A 54 -2.40 -2.52 -17.00
CA ASP A 54 -1.59 -3.52 -16.30
C ASP A 54 -1.96 -3.78 -14.83
N ILE A 55 -3.21 -3.49 -14.42
CA ILE A 55 -3.65 -3.68 -13.03
C ILE A 55 -3.42 -5.11 -12.54
N ASN A 56 -3.62 -6.11 -13.42
CA ASN A 56 -3.42 -7.52 -13.07
C ASN A 56 -1.96 -7.82 -12.71
N LYS A 57 -1.01 -7.20 -13.40
CA LYS A 57 0.42 -7.36 -13.09
C LYS A 57 0.78 -6.68 -11.78
N ALA A 58 0.21 -5.52 -11.51
CA ALA A 58 0.42 -4.78 -10.27
C ALA A 58 -0.14 -5.57 -9.07
N MET A 59 -1.37 -6.07 -9.17
CA MET A 59 -1.98 -6.92 -8.13
C MET A 59 -1.22 -8.23 -7.93
N LEU A 60 -0.74 -8.86 -8.99
CA LEU A 60 0.08 -10.06 -8.90
C LEU A 60 1.39 -9.79 -8.15
N SER A 61 2.04 -8.66 -8.46
CA SER A 61 3.28 -8.26 -7.77
C SER A 61 3.06 -8.02 -6.28
N ASP A 62 1.95 -7.38 -5.92
CA ASP A 62 1.55 -7.12 -4.54
C ASP A 62 1.28 -8.43 -3.78
N SER A 63 0.52 -9.35 -4.40
CA SER A 63 0.24 -10.68 -3.84
C SER A 63 1.51 -11.50 -3.63
N VAL A 64 2.45 -11.50 -4.59
CA VAL A 64 3.75 -12.17 -4.43
C VAL A 64 4.55 -11.55 -3.30
N GLY A 65 4.54 -10.21 -3.17
CA GLY A 65 5.16 -9.50 -2.06
C GLY A 65 4.58 -9.91 -0.71
N THR A 66 3.26 -9.99 -0.62
CA THR A 66 2.55 -10.41 0.61
C THR A 66 2.88 -11.85 1.00
N VAL A 67 2.92 -12.78 0.04
CA VAL A 67 3.32 -14.17 0.29
C VAL A 67 4.78 -14.23 0.78
N ALA A 68 5.69 -13.52 0.12
CA ALA A 68 7.09 -13.49 0.53
C ALA A 68 7.26 -12.87 1.94
N GLY A 69 6.55 -11.78 2.23
CA GLY A 69 6.55 -11.15 3.56
C GLY A 69 6.02 -12.08 4.65
N SER A 70 4.92 -12.79 4.39
CA SER A 70 4.35 -13.74 5.34
C SER A 70 5.29 -14.92 5.63
N LEU A 71 6.02 -15.40 4.63
CA LEU A 71 7.07 -16.42 4.81
C LEU A 71 8.21 -15.93 5.70
N MET A 72 8.51 -14.64 5.64
CA MET A 72 9.51 -14.00 6.51
C MET A 72 8.97 -13.66 7.91
N GLY A 73 7.69 -13.93 8.18
CA GLY A 73 7.04 -13.65 9.48
C GLY A 73 6.72 -12.17 9.68
N THR A 74 6.55 -11.40 8.59
CA THR A 74 6.08 -10.01 8.66
C THR A 74 4.57 -9.93 8.39
N THR A 75 4.00 -8.76 8.59
CA THR A 75 2.62 -8.46 8.20
C THR A 75 2.47 -8.44 6.68
N THR A 76 1.23 -8.31 6.18
CA THR A 76 0.95 -8.13 4.75
C THR A 76 1.76 -6.97 4.18
N VAL A 77 2.29 -7.17 2.97
CA VAL A 77 2.95 -6.11 2.18
C VAL A 77 1.88 -5.50 1.29
N THR A 78 1.62 -4.22 1.47
CA THR A 78 0.60 -3.50 0.71
C THR A 78 1.19 -2.29 0.00
N SER A 79 0.53 -1.86 -1.06
CA SER A 79 0.92 -0.67 -1.82
C SER A 79 0.52 0.60 -1.06
N TYR A 80 1.40 1.61 -1.02
CA TYR A 80 1.16 2.87 -0.31
C TYR A 80 0.77 3.99 -1.25
N VAL A 81 -0.20 4.79 -0.83
CA VAL A 81 -0.66 5.98 -1.57
C VAL A 81 0.42 7.05 -1.66
N GLU A 82 1.33 7.10 -0.67
CA GLU A 82 2.48 8.00 -0.64
C GLU A 82 3.42 7.79 -1.84
N SER A 83 3.40 6.61 -2.45
CA SER A 83 4.09 6.32 -3.72
C SER A 83 3.65 7.27 -4.83
N GLY A 84 2.41 7.78 -4.78
CA GLY A 84 1.91 8.79 -5.69
C GLY A 84 2.69 10.11 -5.65
N ALA A 85 3.25 10.48 -4.49
CA ALA A 85 4.12 11.64 -4.38
C ALA A 85 5.44 11.44 -5.15
N GLY A 86 6.02 10.24 -5.05
CA GLY A 86 7.20 9.86 -5.83
C GLY A 86 6.95 9.89 -7.34
N VAL A 87 5.78 9.42 -7.77
CA VAL A 87 5.36 9.47 -9.18
C VAL A 87 5.19 10.90 -9.68
N LYS A 88 4.60 11.79 -8.88
CA LYS A 88 4.49 13.23 -9.18
C LYS A 88 5.86 13.91 -9.28
N ALA A 89 6.81 13.50 -8.47
CA ALA A 89 8.20 13.99 -8.52
C ALA A 89 8.99 13.46 -9.73
N GLY A 90 8.39 12.60 -10.57
CA GLY A 90 9.00 12.08 -11.80
C GLY A 90 9.52 10.63 -11.69
N GLY A 91 9.35 9.97 -10.54
CA GLY A 91 9.73 8.58 -10.33
C GLY A 91 8.76 7.62 -11.00
N ARG A 92 9.02 7.25 -12.26
CA ARG A 92 8.13 6.39 -13.08
C ARG A 92 8.76 5.06 -13.48
N THR A 93 9.93 4.75 -12.95
CA THR A 93 10.70 3.56 -13.30
C THR A 93 10.91 2.66 -12.10
N GLY A 94 11.15 1.36 -12.33
CA GLY A 94 11.49 0.41 -11.27
C GLY A 94 12.76 0.77 -10.49
N MET A 95 13.66 1.58 -11.07
CA MET A 95 14.83 2.11 -10.39
C MET A 95 14.46 2.97 -9.17
N THR A 96 13.37 3.73 -9.26
CA THR A 96 12.87 4.52 -8.12
C THR A 96 12.49 3.62 -6.96
N SER A 97 11.78 2.52 -7.21
CA SER A 97 11.41 1.54 -6.18
C SER A 97 12.63 0.86 -5.57
N LEU A 98 13.64 0.55 -6.38
CA LEU A 98 14.89 -0.05 -5.90
C LEU A 98 15.65 0.91 -4.98
N VAL A 99 15.78 2.18 -5.35
CA VAL A 99 16.39 3.22 -4.51
C VAL A 99 15.65 3.37 -3.18
N ILE A 100 14.32 3.41 -3.22
CA ILE A 100 13.49 3.48 -2.01
C ILE A 100 13.74 2.25 -1.13
N GLY A 101 13.79 1.04 -1.70
CA GLY A 101 14.09 -0.18 -0.97
C GLY A 101 15.46 -0.14 -0.29
N VAL A 102 16.49 0.34 -0.98
CA VAL A 102 17.83 0.52 -0.41
C VAL A 102 17.83 1.55 0.72
N LEU A 103 17.10 2.65 0.56
CA LEU A 103 16.96 3.65 1.62
C LEU A 103 16.25 3.06 2.86
N PHE A 104 15.22 2.24 2.70
CA PHE A 104 14.58 1.54 3.81
C PHE A 104 15.55 0.58 4.52
N LEU A 105 16.38 -0.15 3.77
CA LEU A 105 17.43 -0.99 4.36
C LEU A 105 18.47 -0.15 5.13
N ALA A 106 18.85 1.01 4.61
CA ALA A 106 19.71 1.93 5.33
C ALA A 106 19.06 2.45 6.62
N CYS A 107 17.75 2.73 6.59
CA CYS A 107 17.00 3.15 7.78
C CYS A 107 16.96 2.09 8.89
N LEU A 108 17.14 0.79 8.57
CA LEU A 108 17.28 -0.25 9.60
C LEU A 108 18.50 -0.02 10.52
N PHE A 109 19.59 0.54 10.00
CA PHE A 109 20.75 0.92 10.81
C PHE A 109 20.43 2.07 11.78
N PHE A 110 19.45 2.91 11.44
CA PHE A 110 18.99 4.01 12.28
C PHE A 110 17.76 3.62 13.13
N SER A 111 17.44 2.33 13.21
CA SER A 111 16.31 1.81 14.02
C SER A 111 16.28 2.35 15.46
N PRO A 112 17.41 2.48 16.20
CA PRO A 112 17.38 3.07 17.53
C PRO A 112 16.91 4.53 17.54
N LEU A 113 17.17 5.28 16.47
CA LEU A 113 16.71 6.66 16.33
C LEU A 113 15.19 6.70 16.04
N ALA A 114 14.69 5.79 15.22
CA ALA A 114 13.27 5.67 14.91
C ALA A 114 12.45 5.31 16.16
N THR A 115 12.96 4.42 17.03
CA THR A 115 12.29 4.07 18.29
C THR A 115 12.33 5.16 19.35
N SER A 116 13.19 6.19 19.18
CA SER A 116 13.25 7.37 20.05
C SER A 116 12.17 8.41 19.71
N LEU A 117 11.47 8.25 18.56
CA LEU A 117 10.39 9.17 18.19
C LEU A 117 9.19 8.97 19.12
N PRO A 118 8.66 10.06 19.72
CA PRO A 118 7.46 10.00 20.52
C PRO A 118 6.27 9.55 19.66
N LYS A 119 5.37 8.74 20.21
CA LYS A 119 4.17 8.23 19.52
C LYS A 119 3.22 9.33 19.04
N GLU A 120 3.35 10.51 19.61
CA GLU A 120 2.58 11.71 19.22
C GLU A 120 2.91 12.17 17.78
N ILE A 121 4.13 11.91 17.32
CA ILE A 121 4.55 12.24 15.95
C ILE A 121 3.85 11.32 14.93
N ASP A 122 3.68 10.04 15.27
CA ASP A 122 2.94 9.10 14.42
C ASP A 122 1.49 9.54 14.24
N GLY A 123 0.84 10.00 15.32
CA GLY A 123 -0.51 10.54 15.28
C GLY A 123 -0.64 11.78 14.39
N ALA A 124 0.32 12.70 14.46
CA ALA A 124 0.35 13.90 13.64
C ALA A 124 0.57 13.59 12.16
N ALA A 125 1.44 12.62 11.86
CA ALA A 125 1.69 12.15 10.49
C ALA A 125 0.44 11.51 9.89
N LEU A 126 -0.28 10.66 10.65
CA LEU A 126 -1.53 10.03 10.23
C LEU A 126 -2.63 11.07 9.96
N LEU A 127 -2.75 12.10 10.79
CA LEU A 127 -3.69 13.21 10.57
C LEU A 127 -3.36 13.96 9.27
N TYR A 128 -2.08 14.22 9.02
CA TYR A 128 -1.65 14.86 7.77
C TYR A 128 -2.01 14.03 6.54
N VAL A 129 -1.76 12.73 6.58
CA VAL A 129 -2.13 11.78 5.51
C VAL A 129 -3.64 11.76 5.31
N ALA A 130 -4.43 11.71 6.40
CA ALA A 130 -5.89 11.75 6.32
C ALA A 130 -6.40 13.03 5.64
N VAL A 131 -5.84 14.20 5.95
CA VAL A 131 -6.18 15.47 5.30
C VAL A 131 -5.84 15.44 3.80
N LEU A 132 -4.69 14.86 3.42
CA LEU A 132 -4.32 14.68 2.01
C LEU A 132 -5.32 13.78 1.26
N PHE A 133 -5.80 12.73 1.91
CA PHE A 133 -6.83 11.84 1.34
C PHE A 133 -8.14 12.57 1.10
N VAL A 134 -8.62 13.32 2.09
CA VAL A 134 -9.86 14.10 1.95
C VAL A 134 -9.74 15.11 0.82
N ARG A 135 -8.60 15.79 0.69
CA ARG A 135 -8.35 16.72 -0.43
C ARG A 135 -8.37 16.02 -1.79
N ASN A 136 -7.81 14.81 -1.89
CA ASN A 136 -7.83 14.03 -3.14
C ASN A 136 -9.26 13.61 -3.51
N ILE A 137 -10.06 13.17 -2.55
CA ILE A 137 -11.47 12.80 -2.76
C ILE A 137 -12.27 14.03 -3.21
N THR A 138 -12.07 15.17 -2.58
CA THR A 138 -12.75 16.42 -2.95
C THR A 138 -12.36 16.85 -4.37
N CYS A 139 -11.09 16.70 -4.76
CA CYS A 139 -10.62 16.99 -6.11
C CYS A 139 -11.27 16.06 -7.15
N LEU A 140 -11.40 14.78 -6.85
CA LEU A 140 -12.05 13.79 -7.73
C LEU A 140 -13.55 14.08 -7.91
N LEU A 141 -14.23 14.50 -6.85
CA LEU A 141 -15.65 14.86 -6.92
C LEU A 141 -15.89 16.17 -7.70
N TYR A 142 -14.95 17.09 -7.68
CA TYR A 142 -15.07 18.37 -8.40
C TYR A 142 -14.60 18.29 -9.85
N THR A 143 -13.77 17.31 -10.23
CA THR A 143 -13.30 17.09 -11.61
C THR A 143 -14.09 16.03 -12.35
N SER A 144 -15.27 15.65 -11.88
CA SER A 144 -16.22 14.87 -12.67
C SER A 144 -16.56 15.70 -13.93
N PRO A 145 -16.24 15.20 -15.16
CA PRO A 145 -16.54 15.94 -16.37
C PRO A 145 -18.05 16.16 -16.44
N SER A 146 -18.42 17.43 -16.59
CA SER A 146 -19.80 17.81 -16.91
C SER A 146 -20.24 17.01 -18.15
N PRO A 147 -21.44 16.40 -18.17
CA PRO A 147 -21.94 15.67 -19.32
C PRO A 147 -22.32 16.57 -20.52
N ARG A 148 -21.71 17.70 -20.64
CA ARG A 148 -21.97 18.67 -21.72
C ARG A 148 -20.67 19.21 -22.28
N ASP A 149 -19.91 18.37 -23.01
CA ASP A 149 -19.01 18.80 -24.09
C ASP A 149 -18.72 17.58 -24.97
#